data_4b2f27376937436a635237105ca7a8a5
#
_entry.id   4b2f27376937436a635237105ca7a8a5
#
_cell.length_a   1.000
_cell.length_b   1.000
_cell.length_c   1.000
_cell.angle_alpha   90.00
_cell.angle_beta   90.00
_cell.angle_gamma   90.00
#
_symmetry.space_group_name_H-M   'P 1'
#
loop_
_entity.id
_entity.type
_entity.pdbx_description
1 polymer ?
#
loop_
_entity_poly.entity_id
_entity_poly.type
_entity_poly.pdbx_seq_one_letter_code
_entity_poly.pdbx_strand_id
1 'polypeptide(L)'
;MNDNFSVLIVDDVGTVRNFLHQTLMHLGINIINEASTASQCLQLCEEHKFSIVFLDIELPDGNGKDIIAKLNEISPQTNVVMVSAHSTVENVKDAIDKGAKGFVVKPFSPKKIAAILKKFAPDLQLP
;
A
#
# COMPACT_ATOMS: atom_id res chain seq x y z
N MET A 1 11.99 16.86 0.36
CA MET A 1 10.98 17.00 1.43
C MET A 1 9.83 16.07 1.18
N ASN A 2 9.16 15.62 2.25
CA ASN A 2 8.16 14.57 2.16
C ASN A 2 6.71 15.11 2.09
N ASP A 3 6.54 16.41 1.93
CA ASP A 3 5.24 17.09 2.13
C ASP A 3 4.16 16.67 1.11
N ASN A 4 4.58 16.25 -0.08
CA ASN A 4 3.64 15.85 -1.13
C ASN A 4 3.54 14.33 -1.28
N PHE A 5 4.28 13.59 -0.51
CA PHE A 5 4.26 12.14 -0.58
C PHE A 5 3.10 11.62 0.24
N SER A 6 2.16 10.94 -0.41
CA SER A 6 0.94 10.46 0.24
C SER A 6 0.83 8.96 0.17
N VAL A 7 0.31 8.38 1.24
CA VAL A 7 0.17 6.92 1.38
C VAL A 7 -1.26 6.58 1.77
N LEU A 8 -1.80 5.56 1.13
CA LEU A 8 -3.06 4.95 1.53
C LEU A 8 -2.78 3.56 2.08
N ILE A 9 -3.34 3.28 3.25
CA ILE A 9 -3.25 1.96 3.89
C ILE A 9 -4.60 1.29 3.78
N VAL A 10 -4.64 0.10 3.17
CA VAL A 10 -5.88 -0.65 2.99
C VAL A 10 -5.76 -2.01 3.66
N ASP A 11 -6.45 -2.18 4.78
CA ASP A 11 -6.46 -3.42 5.56
C ASP A 11 -7.70 -3.42 6.44
N ASP A 12 -8.39 -4.54 6.56
CA ASP A 12 -9.60 -4.63 7.37
C ASP A 12 -9.31 -4.77 8.86
N VAL A 13 -8.06 -5.03 9.24
CA VAL A 13 -7.65 -5.17 10.63
C VAL A 13 -7.11 -3.84 11.16
N GLY A 14 -7.85 -3.24 12.11
CA GLY A 14 -7.50 -1.91 12.64
C GLY A 14 -6.14 -1.83 13.29
N THR A 15 -5.72 -2.89 14.00
CA THR A 15 -4.39 -2.91 14.64
C THR A 15 -3.27 -2.92 13.62
N VAL A 16 -3.47 -3.58 12.47
CA VAL A 16 -2.48 -3.58 11.38
C VAL A 16 -2.40 -2.19 10.75
N ARG A 17 -3.55 -1.57 10.48
CA ARG A 17 -3.56 -0.20 9.95
C ARG A 17 -2.86 0.76 10.91
N ASN A 18 -3.15 0.66 12.20
CA ASN A 18 -2.54 1.53 13.20
C ASN A 18 -1.02 1.36 13.25
N PHE A 19 -0.55 0.13 13.23
CA PHE A 19 0.88 -0.15 13.25
C PHE A 19 1.58 0.48 12.03
N LEU A 20 1.00 0.29 10.86
CA LEU A 20 1.59 0.83 9.62
C LEU A 20 1.51 2.36 9.60
N HIS A 21 0.40 2.92 10.07
CA HIS A 21 0.24 4.37 10.18
C HIS A 21 1.31 4.98 11.08
N GLN A 22 1.50 4.43 12.27
CA GLN A 22 2.50 4.90 13.22
C GLN A 22 3.92 4.76 12.66
N THR A 23 4.19 3.65 12.00
CA THR A 23 5.49 3.41 11.36
C THR A 23 5.77 4.47 10.30
N LEU A 24 4.80 4.76 9.45
CA LEU A 24 4.95 5.76 8.39
C LEU A 24 5.14 7.16 8.97
N MET A 25 4.39 7.52 10.00
CA MET A 25 4.57 8.80 10.68
C MET A 25 5.97 8.94 11.26
N HIS A 26 6.45 7.88 11.89
CA HIS A 26 7.79 7.84 12.47
C HIS A 26 8.87 8.00 11.39
N LEU A 27 8.59 7.53 10.18
CA LEU A 27 9.50 7.66 9.04
C LEU A 27 9.38 9.00 8.32
N GLY A 28 8.52 9.89 8.80
CA GLY A 28 8.41 11.25 8.27
C GLY A 28 7.34 11.46 7.22
N ILE A 29 6.42 10.49 7.05
CA ILE A 29 5.31 10.63 6.10
C ILE A 29 4.15 11.33 6.82
N ASN A 30 3.66 12.42 6.25
CA ASN A 30 2.64 13.26 6.88
C ASN A 30 1.24 13.06 6.31
N ILE A 31 1.13 12.66 5.05
CA ILE A 31 -0.17 12.50 4.40
C ILE A 31 -0.48 11.00 4.32
N ILE A 32 -1.30 10.52 5.26
CA ILE A 32 -1.63 9.10 5.40
C ILE A 32 -3.13 8.97 5.53
N ASN A 33 -3.74 8.21 4.64
CA ASN A 33 -5.15 7.87 4.70
C ASN A 33 -5.30 6.37 4.92
N GLU A 34 -6.46 5.95 5.43
CA GLU A 34 -6.75 4.56 5.71
C GLU A 34 -8.08 4.15 5.11
N ALA A 35 -8.16 2.91 4.67
CA ALA A 35 -9.39 2.28 4.20
C ALA A 35 -9.47 0.87 4.76
N SER A 36 -10.67 0.40 5.08
CA SER A 36 -10.88 -0.95 5.61
C SER A 36 -11.56 -1.87 4.60
N THR A 37 -11.96 -1.36 3.45
CA THR A 37 -12.65 -2.13 2.41
C THR A 37 -12.12 -1.76 1.03
N ALA A 38 -12.36 -2.64 0.06
CA ALA A 38 -12.02 -2.38 -1.34
C ALA A 38 -12.78 -1.17 -1.88
N SER A 39 -14.06 -1.05 -1.51
CA SER A 39 -14.90 0.07 -1.94
C SER A 39 -14.33 1.41 -1.49
N GLN A 40 -13.93 1.52 -0.24
CA GLN A 40 -13.31 2.74 0.28
C GLN A 40 -11.98 3.05 -0.42
N CYS A 41 -11.20 2.00 -0.68
CA CYS A 41 -9.92 2.13 -1.38
C CYS A 41 -10.11 2.76 -2.75
N LEU A 42 -11.04 2.22 -3.53
CA LEU A 42 -11.31 2.70 -4.88
C LEU A 42 -11.84 4.14 -4.87
N GLN A 43 -12.75 4.44 -3.94
CA GLN A 43 -13.31 5.78 -3.80
C GLN A 43 -12.21 6.81 -3.48
N LEU A 44 -11.35 6.50 -2.53
CA LEU A 44 -10.25 7.41 -2.15
C LEU A 44 -9.27 7.61 -3.30
N CYS A 45 -8.99 6.55 -4.07
CA CYS A 45 -8.06 6.65 -5.20
C CYS A 45 -8.66 7.41 -6.39
N GLU A 46 -9.97 7.49 -6.49
CA GLU A 46 -10.62 8.35 -7.48
C GLU A 46 -10.54 9.82 -7.08
N GLU A 47 -10.59 10.10 -5.79
CA GLU A 47 -10.57 11.46 -5.26
C GLU A 47 -9.16 12.02 -5.08
N HIS A 48 -8.20 11.16 -4.77
CA HIS A 48 -6.82 11.54 -4.46
C HIS A 48 -5.83 10.65 -5.19
N LYS A 49 -4.70 11.22 -5.59
CA LYS A 49 -3.62 10.46 -6.21
C LYS A 49 -2.56 10.16 -5.16
N PHE A 50 -2.54 8.92 -4.69
CA PHE A 50 -1.56 8.49 -3.70
C PHE A 50 -0.25 8.09 -4.36
N SER A 51 0.86 8.36 -3.66
CA SER A 51 2.18 7.93 -4.11
C SER A 51 2.35 6.43 -3.97
N ILE A 52 1.90 5.88 -2.83
CA ILE A 52 1.91 4.44 -2.55
C ILE A 52 0.57 4.04 -1.95
N VAL A 53 0.08 2.86 -2.34
CA VAL A 53 -1.04 2.19 -1.69
C VAL A 53 -0.53 0.86 -1.15
N PHE A 54 -0.57 0.70 0.18
CA PHE A 54 -0.34 -0.60 0.82
C PHE A 54 -1.67 -1.34 0.86
N LEU A 55 -1.80 -2.37 0.08
CA LEU A 55 -3.08 -3.05 -0.15
C LEU A 55 -3.04 -4.49 0.35
N ASP A 56 -3.87 -4.78 1.37
CA ASP A 56 -4.06 -6.15 1.85
C ASP A 56 -4.74 -6.98 0.75
N ILE A 57 -4.22 -8.16 0.52
CA ILE A 57 -4.74 -9.08 -0.49
C ILE A 57 -6.11 -9.63 -0.11
N GLU A 58 -6.40 -9.74 1.19
CA GLU A 58 -7.66 -10.29 1.70
C GLU A 58 -8.52 -9.20 2.32
N LEU A 59 -9.53 -8.75 1.59
CA LEU A 59 -10.47 -7.73 2.06
C LEU A 59 -11.87 -8.32 2.15
N PRO A 60 -12.72 -7.79 3.06
CA PRO A 60 -14.06 -8.36 3.27
C PRO A 60 -14.97 -8.27 2.06
N ASP A 61 -14.79 -7.27 1.20
CA ASP A 61 -15.64 -7.03 0.03
C ASP A 61 -14.94 -7.25 -1.30
N GLY A 62 -13.81 -7.97 -1.29
CA GLY A 62 -13.14 -8.27 -2.56
C GLY A 62 -11.75 -8.84 -2.39
N ASN A 63 -11.19 -9.31 -3.48
CA ASN A 63 -9.83 -9.80 -3.54
C ASN A 63 -8.90 -8.64 -3.93
N GLY A 64 -7.86 -8.42 -3.15
CA GLY A 64 -6.90 -7.35 -3.41
C GLY A 64 -6.26 -7.42 -4.79
N LYS A 65 -6.09 -8.62 -5.33
CA LYS A 65 -5.51 -8.78 -6.67
C LYS A 65 -6.40 -8.19 -7.76
N ASP A 66 -7.72 -8.33 -7.62
CA ASP A 66 -8.67 -7.73 -8.57
C ASP A 66 -8.68 -6.20 -8.44
N ILE A 67 -8.48 -5.70 -7.23
CA ILE A 67 -8.42 -4.27 -6.97
C ILE A 67 -7.19 -3.64 -7.64
N ILE A 68 -6.07 -4.36 -7.67
CA ILE A 68 -4.84 -3.85 -8.30
C ILE A 68 -5.09 -3.45 -9.76
N ALA A 69 -5.79 -4.31 -10.51
CA ALA A 69 -6.07 -4.03 -11.91
C ALA A 69 -6.91 -2.75 -12.05
N LYS A 70 -7.90 -2.57 -11.18
CA LYS A 70 -8.74 -1.37 -11.18
C LYS A 70 -7.95 -0.12 -10.80
N LEU A 71 -7.09 -0.22 -9.79
CA LEU A 71 -6.23 0.90 -9.37
C LEU A 71 -5.28 1.30 -10.49
N ASN A 72 -4.76 0.32 -11.21
CA ASN A 72 -3.86 0.59 -12.31
C ASN A 72 -4.56 1.35 -13.46
N GLU A 73 -5.85 1.13 -13.64
CA GLU A 73 -6.66 1.90 -14.61
C GLU A 73 -6.95 3.32 -14.11
N ILE A 74 -7.34 3.44 -12.84
CA ILE A 74 -7.72 4.72 -12.24
C ILE A 74 -6.51 5.62 -12.03
N SER A 75 -5.40 5.05 -11.58
CA SER A 75 -4.21 5.80 -11.20
C SER A 75 -2.94 5.01 -11.55
N PRO A 76 -2.57 4.97 -12.84
CA PRO A 76 -1.41 4.17 -13.28
C PRO A 76 -0.08 4.62 -12.68
N GLN A 77 -0.02 5.82 -12.12
CA GLN A 77 1.20 6.36 -11.51
C GLN A 77 1.35 5.97 -10.05
N THR A 78 0.28 5.48 -9.41
CA THR A 78 0.33 5.06 -8.02
C THR A 78 1.09 3.73 -7.91
N ASN A 79 2.00 3.65 -6.95
CA ASN A 79 2.73 2.42 -6.69
C ASN A 79 1.93 1.56 -5.71
N VAL A 80 1.35 0.47 -6.20
CA VAL A 80 0.58 -0.45 -5.37
C VAL A 80 1.52 -1.52 -4.83
N VAL A 81 1.59 -1.61 -3.50
CA VAL A 81 2.39 -2.59 -2.79
C VAL A 81 1.44 -3.55 -2.09
N MET A 82 1.49 -4.82 -2.47
CA MET A 82 0.67 -5.84 -1.85
C MET A 82 1.20 -6.21 -0.47
N VAL A 83 0.28 -6.41 0.47
CA VAL A 83 0.62 -6.85 1.83
C VAL A 83 -0.16 -8.13 2.11
N SER A 84 0.52 -9.21 2.51
CA SER A 84 -0.15 -10.48 2.76
C SER A 84 0.64 -11.37 3.70
N ALA A 85 -0.08 -12.22 4.45
CA ALA A 85 0.51 -13.32 5.20
C ALA A 85 0.84 -14.51 4.30
N HIS A 86 0.32 -14.51 3.08
CA HIS A 86 0.46 -15.62 2.13
C HIS A 86 1.37 -15.22 0.96
N SER A 87 2.66 -15.46 1.11
CA SER A 87 3.68 -15.05 0.14
C SER A 87 4.11 -16.19 -0.78
N THR A 88 3.15 -16.96 -1.31
CA THR A 88 3.47 -17.99 -2.30
C THR A 88 3.96 -17.34 -3.59
N VAL A 89 4.78 -18.06 -4.34
CA VAL A 89 5.28 -17.58 -5.63
C VAL A 89 4.11 -17.22 -6.56
N GLU A 90 3.04 -18.01 -6.54
CA GLU A 90 1.84 -17.75 -7.35
C GLU A 90 1.18 -16.43 -6.97
N ASN A 91 1.00 -16.17 -5.67
CA ASN A 91 0.37 -14.94 -5.21
C ASN A 91 1.19 -13.71 -5.59
N VAL A 92 2.50 -13.78 -5.42
CA VAL A 92 3.39 -12.68 -5.78
C VAL A 92 3.35 -12.44 -7.28
N LYS A 93 3.43 -13.50 -8.08
CA LYS A 93 3.41 -13.40 -9.53
C LYS A 93 2.09 -12.81 -10.04
N ASP A 94 0.96 -13.29 -9.52
CA ASP A 94 -0.35 -12.78 -9.90
C ASP A 94 -0.49 -11.29 -9.59
N ALA A 95 -0.01 -10.88 -8.42
CA ALA A 95 -0.07 -9.48 -8.03
C ALA A 95 0.74 -8.59 -8.98
N ILE A 96 1.95 -9.02 -9.30
CA ILE A 96 2.83 -8.29 -10.22
C ILE A 96 2.23 -8.24 -11.63
N ASP A 97 1.69 -9.36 -12.11
CA ASP A 97 1.06 -9.43 -13.43
C ASP A 97 -0.14 -8.49 -13.54
N LYS A 98 -0.82 -8.21 -12.43
CA LYS A 98 -1.97 -7.30 -12.40
C LYS A 98 -1.57 -5.84 -12.16
N GLY A 99 -0.30 -5.57 -11.95
CA GLY A 99 0.20 -4.21 -11.82
C GLY A 99 0.78 -3.81 -10.48
N ALA A 100 0.86 -4.74 -9.51
CA ALA A 100 1.52 -4.44 -8.25
C ALA A 100 3.01 -4.23 -8.49
N LYS A 101 3.57 -3.24 -7.82
CA LYS A 101 4.99 -2.88 -7.98
C LYS A 101 5.85 -3.36 -6.83
N GLY A 102 5.23 -3.94 -5.81
CA GLY A 102 5.94 -4.49 -4.67
C GLY A 102 5.08 -5.44 -3.87
N PHE A 103 5.70 -6.16 -2.97
CA PHE A 103 5.04 -7.15 -2.13
C PHE A 103 5.72 -7.18 -0.77
N VAL A 104 4.92 -7.15 0.30
CA VAL A 104 5.40 -7.25 1.67
C VAL A 104 4.69 -8.37 2.39
N VAL A 105 5.45 -9.20 3.09
CA VAL A 105 4.91 -10.34 3.84
C VAL A 105 4.62 -9.91 5.28
N LYS A 106 3.46 -10.29 5.79
CA LYS A 106 3.10 -10.11 7.20
C LYS A 106 3.71 -11.23 8.04
N PRO A 107 4.18 -10.96 9.24
CA PRO A 107 4.36 -9.65 9.85
C PRO A 107 5.55 -8.91 9.23
N PHE A 108 5.39 -7.60 9.07
CA PHE A 108 6.46 -6.77 8.51
C PHE A 108 7.07 -5.88 9.61
N SER A 109 8.31 -5.46 9.37
CA SER A 109 9.04 -4.59 10.29
C SER A 109 9.11 -3.17 9.75
N PRO A 110 9.34 -2.16 10.63
CA PRO A 110 9.59 -0.79 10.15
C PRO A 110 10.73 -0.71 9.13
N LYS A 111 11.74 -1.56 9.29
CA LYS A 111 12.88 -1.61 8.38
C LYS A 111 12.47 -2.00 6.96
N LYS A 112 11.55 -2.95 6.82
CA LYS A 112 11.03 -3.35 5.51
C LYS A 112 10.20 -2.24 4.87
N ILE A 113 9.40 -1.55 5.67
CA ILE A 113 8.61 -0.43 5.19
C ILE A 113 9.52 0.70 4.70
N ALA A 114 10.56 1.02 5.47
CA ALA A 114 11.54 2.02 5.06
C ALA A 114 12.22 1.65 3.74
N ALA A 115 12.58 0.39 3.56
CA ALA A 115 13.19 -0.10 2.33
C ALA A 115 12.26 0.08 1.12
N ILE A 116 10.96 -0.18 1.30
CA ILE A 116 9.96 0.01 0.26
C ILE A 116 9.82 1.49 -0.10
N LEU A 117 9.75 2.36 0.90
CA LEU A 117 9.67 3.79 0.66
C LEU A 117 10.87 4.28 -0.15
N LYS A 118 12.07 3.83 0.20
CA LYS A 118 13.29 4.20 -0.54
C LYS A 118 13.28 3.70 -1.98
N LYS A 119 12.74 2.52 -2.21
CA LYS A 119 12.66 1.94 -3.55
C LYS A 119 11.80 2.79 -4.47
N PHE A 120 10.64 3.26 -4.00
CA PHE A 120 9.69 3.99 -4.81
C PHE A 120 9.86 5.50 -4.75
N ALA A 121 10.57 6.00 -3.76
CA ALA A 121 10.80 7.43 -3.58
C ALA A 121 12.19 7.67 -3.01
N PRO A 122 13.24 7.49 -3.84
CA PRO A 122 14.62 7.63 -3.35
C PRO A 122 14.96 9.01 -2.82
N ASP A 123 14.17 10.02 -3.19
CA ASP A 123 14.38 11.40 -2.73
C ASP A 123 13.77 11.67 -1.36
N LEU A 124 13.02 10.71 -0.79
CA LEU A 124 12.46 10.89 0.54
C LEU A 124 13.55 10.99 1.59
N GLN A 125 13.36 11.92 2.50
CA GLN A 125 14.26 12.10 3.64
C GLN A 125 13.72 11.26 4.80
N LEU A 126 14.34 10.10 5.04
CA LEU A 126 13.98 9.22 6.14
C LEU A 126 14.96 9.42 7.29
N PRO A 127 14.46 9.29 8.55
CA PRO A 127 15.33 9.39 9.72
C PRO A 127 16.40 8.32 9.75
#